data_59fd8608b91f98094ee85692cc61095e
#
_entry.id   59fd8608b91f98094ee85692cc61095e
#
_cell.length_a   1.000
_cell.length_b   1.000
_cell.length_c   1.000
_cell.angle_alpha   90.00
_cell.angle_beta   90.00
_cell.angle_gamma   90.00
#
_symmetry.space_group_name_H-M   'P 1'
#
loop_
_entity.id
_entity.type
_entity.pdbx_description
1 polymer ?
#
loop_
_entity_poly.entity_id
_entity_poly.type
_entity_poly.pdbx_seq_one_letter_code
_entity_poly.pdbx_strand_id
1 'polypeptide(L)'
;LEIRPGSHRISKTPMLVVMNHVSWLDIFVLNSVMPATFIAKSEIRQWPLVGWLLQGADTLFIERSSRHAVRHVNHRIIERLNRGEHVAFFPESTTSDGRGVLPFHSSLFAMAVVRARQDDGPRVVQPPTVQPAALRYFQGNQPSLIPAYIGEQTFMESLLQILSARGLKARLQLLDPMLPPGPEITRQMLAQMAHTRIASAVGALDDSVFLASALEA
;
A
#
# COMPACT_ATOMS: atom_id res chain seq x y z
N LEU A 1 16.94 3.83 2.10
CA LEU A 1 15.81 3.73 1.20
C LEU A 1 16.28 3.98 -0.22
N GLU A 2 16.03 3.05 -1.12
CA GLU A 2 16.28 3.19 -2.55
C GLU A 2 14.93 3.34 -3.24
N ILE A 3 14.73 4.46 -3.93
CA ILE A 3 13.46 4.77 -4.58
C ILE A 3 13.68 4.74 -6.08
N ARG A 4 12.82 3.99 -6.79
CA ARG A 4 12.71 4.09 -8.23
C ARG A 4 11.42 4.83 -8.55
N PRO A 5 11.48 6.10 -8.95
CA PRO A 5 10.28 6.78 -9.42
C PRO A 5 9.77 6.04 -10.66
N GLY A 6 8.47 5.89 -10.77
CA GLY A 6 7.83 5.56 -12.03
C GLY A 6 8.09 6.67 -13.04
N SER A 7 7.72 6.45 -14.30
CA SER A 7 7.87 7.41 -15.41
C SER A 7 7.12 8.74 -15.15
N HIS A 8 6.30 8.80 -14.13
CA HIS A 8 5.51 9.99 -13.79
C HIS A 8 5.90 10.56 -12.42
N ARG A 9 5.99 11.90 -12.35
CA ARG A 9 6.06 12.63 -11.08
C ARG A 9 4.86 12.25 -10.22
N ILE A 10 5.07 12.19 -8.88
CA ILE A 10 3.96 12.04 -7.92
C ILE A 10 2.90 13.09 -8.26
N SER A 11 1.74 12.62 -8.65
CA SER A 11 0.63 13.49 -9.06
C SER A 11 0.15 14.31 -7.87
N LYS A 12 -0.25 15.56 -8.14
CA LYS A 12 -0.95 16.38 -7.16
C LYS A 12 -2.43 15.99 -7.02
N THR A 13 -2.93 15.16 -7.94
CA THR A 13 -4.31 14.65 -7.84
C THR A 13 -4.37 13.52 -6.82
N PRO A 14 -5.47 13.41 -6.05
CA PRO A 14 -5.65 12.36 -5.07
C PRO A 14 -5.57 10.98 -5.72
N MET A 15 -4.84 10.07 -5.11
CA MET A 15 -4.62 8.71 -5.61
C MET A 15 -4.99 7.68 -4.58
N LEU A 16 -5.41 6.53 -5.08
CA LEU A 16 -5.56 5.31 -4.30
C LEU A 16 -4.28 4.48 -4.47
N VAL A 17 -3.41 4.52 -3.47
CA VAL A 17 -2.12 3.82 -3.51
C VAL A 17 -2.30 2.37 -3.09
N VAL A 18 -1.78 1.46 -3.89
CA VAL A 18 -1.91 0.01 -3.69
C VAL A 18 -0.52 -0.60 -3.69
N MET A 19 -0.17 -1.32 -2.62
CA MET A 19 1.18 -1.88 -2.46
C MET A 19 1.11 -3.31 -1.87
N ASN A 20 2.10 -4.15 -2.19
CA ASN A 20 2.33 -5.40 -1.48
C ASN A 20 2.72 -5.14 -0.02
N HIS A 21 2.53 -6.14 0.84
CA HIS A 21 2.69 -5.99 2.30
C HIS A 21 3.66 -6.99 2.88
N VAL A 22 4.76 -6.51 3.41
CA VAL A 22 5.83 -7.33 4.00
C VAL A 22 5.98 -7.07 5.49
N SER A 23 5.82 -5.82 5.92
CA SER A 23 6.16 -5.37 7.25
C SER A 23 5.28 -4.21 7.72
N TRP A 24 5.21 -4.02 9.03
CA TRP A 24 4.69 -2.77 9.61
C TRP A 24 5.53 -1.53 9.19
N LEU A 25 6.78 -1.72 8.77
CA LEU A 25 7.65 -0.66 8.23
C LEU A 25 7.14 -0.08 6.90
N ASP A 26 6.36 -0.83 6.13
CA ASP A 26 5.93 -0.45 4.78
C ASP A 26 5.20 0.90 4.77
N ILE A 27 4.46 1.17 5.85
CA ILE A 27 3.73 2.44 6.05
C ILE A 27 4.71 3.61 6.09
N PHE A 28 5.79 3.48 6.86
CA PHE A 28 6.81 4.53 7.00
C PHE A 28 7.64 4.69 5.72
N VAL A 29 7.95 3.57 5.06
CA VAL A 29 8.66 3.59 3.76
C VAL A 29 7.83 4.36 2.73
N LEU A 30 6.54 4.04 2.57
CA LEU A 30 5.70 4.75 1.62
C LEU A 30 5.50 6.23 2.01
N ASN A 31 5.22 6.52 3.28
CA ASN A 31 5.02 7.89 3.76
C ASN A 31 6.26 8.78 3.62
N SER A 32 7.46 8.22 3.63
CA SER A 32 8.69 8.99 3.40
C SER A 32 8.81 9.50 1.95
N VAL A 33 8.05 8.93 1.02
CA VAL A 33 8.07 9.28 -0.41
C VAL A 33 6.79 9.96 -0.84
N MET A 34 5.66 9.41 -0.39
CA MET A 34 4.32 9.89 -0.74
C MET A 34 3.44 9.84 0.51
N PRO A 35 3.23 10.99 1.17
CA PRO A 35 2.32 11.05 2.32
C PRO A 35 0.92 10.57 1.94
N ALA A 36 0.42 9.59 2.66
CA ALA A 36 -0.89 8.99 2.42
C ALA A 36 -1.56 8.57 3.73
N THR A 37 -2.88 8.64 3.77
CA THR A 37 -3.69 8.05 4.84
C THR A 37 -3.79 6.55 4.62
N PHE A 38 -3.34 5.74 5.58
CA PHE A 38 -3.41 4.28 5.49
C PHE A 38 -4.74 3.72 5.98
N ILE A 39 -5.07 2.54 5.46
CA ILE A 39 -6.21 1.75 5.92
C ILE A 39 -5.68 0.51 6.63
N ALA A 40 -5.99 0.36 7.91
CA ALA A 40 -5.58 -0.79 8.73
C ALA A 40 -6.77 -1.44 9.45
N LYS A 41 -6.61 -2.69 9.90
CA LYS A 41 -7.61 -3.38 10.71
C LYS A 41 -7.73 -2.72 12.09
N SER A 42 -8.95 -2.63 12.63
CA SER A 42 -9.23 -2.01 13.95
C SER A 42 -8.48 -2.68 15.09
N GLU A 43 -8.24 -3.98 15.01
CA GLU A 43 -7.54 -4.76 16.04
C GLU A 43 -6.11 -4.27 16.26
N ILE A 44 -5.44 -3.79 15.19
CA ILE A 44 -4.07 -3.29 15.26
C ILE A 44 -3.98 -2.00 16.09
N ARG A 45 -5.10 -1.26 16.21
CA ARG A 45 -5.16 -0.05 17.06
C ARG A 45 -4.81 -0.34 18.53
N GLN A 46 -5.11 -1.55 19.01
CA GLN A 46 -4.89 -1.97 20.39
C GLN A 46 -3.47 -2.52 20.63
N TRP A 47 -2.66 -2.68 19.59
CA TRP A 47 -1.30 -3.18 19.74
C TRP A 47 -0.42 -2.11 20.38
N PRO A 48 0.29 -2.44 21.47
CA PRO A 48 1.22 -1.51 22.10
C PRO A 48 2.24 -0.98 21.08
N LEU A 49 2.56 0.30 21.15
CA LEU A 49 3.46 1.02 20.24
C LEU A 49 2.96 1.10 18.78
N VAL A 50 2.59 0.00 18.13
CA VAL A 50 2.10 0.01 16.74
C VAL A 50 0.81 0.81 16.60
N GLY A 51 -0.16 0.59 17.48
CA GLY A 51 -1.40 1.35 17.48
C GLY A 51 -1.17 2.85 17.66
N TRP A 52 -0.23 3.23 18.52
CA TRP A 52 0.15 4.63 18.73
C TRP A 52 0.87 5.21 17.49
N LEU A 53 1.82 4.48 16.91
CA LEU A 53 2.54 4.89 15.70
C LEU A 53 1.58 5.07 14.50
N LEU A 54 0.65 4.13 14.30
CA LEU A 54 -0.33 4.18 13.22
C LEU A 54 -1.35 5.30 13.41
N GLN A 55 -1.72 5.62 14.65
CA GLN A 55 -2.55 6.80 14.94
C GLN A 55 -1.81 8.09 14.59
N GLY A 56 -0.51 8.18 14.88
CA GLY A 56 0.33 9.30 14.48
C GLY A 56 0.53 9.41 12.96
N ALA A 57 0.42 8.28 12.23
CA ALA A 57 0.46 8.23 10.77
C ALA A 57 -0.90 8.46 10.09
N ASP A 58 -1.88 9.03 10.80
CA ASP A 58 -3.23 9.35 10.30
C ASP A 58 -3.95 8.13 9.65
N THR A 59 -3.83 6.96 10.28
CA THR A 59 -4.38 5.71 9.77
C THR A 59 -5.89 5.60 10.02
N LEU A 60 -6.65 5.21 9.01
CA LEU A 60 -8.06 4.87 9.12
C LEU A 60 -8.21 3.41 9.55
N PHE A 61 -8.73 3.18 10.75
CA PHE A 61 -8.97 1.83 11.25
C PHE A 61 -10.33 1.31 10.80
N ILE A 62 -10.33 0.09 10.24
CA ILE A 62 -11.51 -0.59 9.71
C ILE A 62 -11.88 -1.77 10.58
N GLU A 63 -13.12 -1.81 11.03
CA GLU A 63 -13.78 -3.03 11.49
C GLU A 63 -14.50 -3.69 10.30
N ARG A 64 -14.05 -4.91 9.91
CA ARG A 64 -14.62 -5.60 8.75
C ARG A 64 -15.81 -6.49 9.10
N SER A 65 -16.21 -6.53 10.36
CA SER A 65 -17.24 -7.42 10.88
C SER A 65 -18.66 -7.08 10.40
N SER A 66 -18.92 -5.83 10.00
CA SER A 66 -20.24 -5.41 9.56
C SER A 66 -20.24 -4.63 8.25
N ARG A 67 -21.31 -4.84 7.45
CA ARG A 67 -21.52 -4.06 6.21
C ARG A 67 -21.62 -2.56 6.47
N HIS A 68 -22.13 -2.18 7.68
CA HIS A 68 -22.27 -0.78 8.08
C HIS A 68 -20.91 -0.14 8.34
N ALA A 69 -20.02 -0.83 9.06
CA ALA A 69 -18.66 -0.37 9.31
C ALA A 69 -17.87 -0.18 7.99
N VAL A 70 -18.01 -1.09 7.03
CA VAL A 70 -17.40 -0.96 5.70
C VAL A 70 -17.91 0.28 4.96
N ARG A 71 -19.22 0.59 5.02
CA ARG A 71 -19.77 1.81 4.42
C ARG A 71 -19.20 3.07 5.06
N HIS A 72 -19.12 3.11 6.40
CA HIS A 72 -18.58 4.26 7.13
C HIS A 72 -17.12 4.54 6.74
N VAL A 73 -16.32 3.50 6.60
CA VAL A 73 -14.92 3.65 6.18
C VAL A 73 -14.82 4.11 4.73
N ASN A 74 -15.63 3.54 3.83
CA ASN A 74 -15.66 4.01 2.45
C ASN A 74 -16.01 5.50 2.37
N HIS A 75 -16.92 5.98 3.22
CA HIS A 75 -17.24 7.40 3.34
C HIS A 75 -16.02 8.24 3.73
N ARG A 76 -15.31 7.84 4.77
CA ARG A 76 -14.10 8.54 5.23
C ARG A 76 -12.97 8.55 4.18
N ILE A 77 -12.83 7.46 3.43
CA ILE A 77 -11.86 7.40 2.33
C ILE A 77 -12.23 8.39 1.22
N ILE A 78 -13.50 8.43 0.85
CA ILE A 78 -14.01 9.39 -0.14
C ILE A 78 -13.78 10.84 0.33
N GLU A 79 -14.03 11.14 1.59
CA GLU A 79 -13.74 12.46 2.17
C GLU A 79 -12.27 12.84 2.03
N ARG A 80 -11.34 11.90 2.33
CA ARG A 80 -9.89 12.13 2.21
C ARG A 80 -9.50 12.41 0.76
N LEU A 81 -9.94 11.56 -0.17
CA LEU A 81 -9.70 11.76 -1.60
C LEU A 81 -10.25 13.10 -2.11
N ASN A 82 -11.47 13.50 -1.67
CA ASN A 82 -12.06 14.78 -2.04
C ASN A 82 -11.31 15.99 -1.45
N ARG A 83 -10.56 15.83 -0.36
CA ARG A 83 -9.65 16.84 0.19
C ARG A 83 -8.31 16.92 -0.55
N GLY A 84 -8.10 16.08 -1.55
CA GLY A 84 -6.84 16.01 -2.29
C GLY A 84 -5.78 15.13 -1.63
N GLU A 85 -6.14 14.36 -0.61
CA GLU A 85 -5.24 13.47 0.11
C GLU A 85 -5.09 12.13 -0.61
N HIS A 86 -3.90 11.53 -0.55
CA HIS A 86 -3.70 10.16 -1.00
C HIS A 86 -4.19 9.17 0.06
N VAL A 87 -4.76 8.06 -0.39
CA VAL A 87 -5.15 6.96 0.50
C VAL A 87 -4.42 5.70 0.08
N ALA A 88 -3.77 5.03 1.03
CA ALA A 88 -2.99 3.83 0.78
C ALA A 88 -3.56 2.61 1.49
N PHE A 89 -3.48 1.45 0.86
CA PHE A 89 -3.86 0.19 1.48
C PHE A 89 -3.06 -0.99 0.93
N PHE A 90 -3.04 -2.06 1.72
CA PHE A 90 -2.43 -3.33 1.40
C PHE A 90 -3.52 -4.36 1.10
N PRO A 91 -3.79 -4.67 -0.18
CA PRO A 91 -4.91 -5.54 -0.55
C PRO A 91 -4.69 -7.02 -0.22
N GLU A 92 -3.49 -7.43 0.12
CA GLU A 92 -3.17 -8.77 0.65
C GLU A 92 -3.84 -9.03 2.00
N SER A 93 -4.20 -7.97 2.75
CA SER A 93 -4.86 -8.04 4.06
C SER A 93 -4.06 -8.73 5.16
N THR A 94 -2.87 -9.19 4.88
CA THR A 94 -1.86 -9.72 5.80
C THR A 94 -0.48 -9.42 5.23
N THR A 95 0.55 -9.53 6.06
CA THR A 95 1.96 -9.44 5.63
C THR A 95 2.44 -10.78 5.05
N SER A 96 3.37 -10.72 4.12
CA SER A 96 4.03 -11.85 3.47
C SER A 96 5.54 -11.82 3.70
N ASP A 97 6.25 -12.84 3.20
CA ASP A 97 7.73 -12.85 3.23
C ASP A 97 8.38 -11.93 2.18
N GLY A 98 7.58 -11.30 1.32
CA GLY A 98 8.05 -10.39 0.29
C GLY A 98 8.75 -11.06 -0.90
N ARG A 99 8.80 -12.40 -0.99
CA ARG A 99 9.32 -13.12 -2.17
C ARG A 99 8.38 -13.08 -3.35
N GLY A 100 7.10 -12.88 -3.06
CA GLY A 100 6.03 -12.75 -4.03
C GLY A 100 4.94 -11.84 -3.49
N VAL A 101 3.78 -11.85 -4.13
CA VAL A 101 2.62 -11.05 -3.75
C VAL A 101 1.43 -11.99 -3.55
N LEU A 102 0.80 -11.91 -2.40
CA LEU A 102 -0.40 -12.71 -2.10
C LEU A 102 -1.60 -12.22 -2.92
N PRO A 103 -2.64 -13.05 -3.09
CA PRO A 103 -3.85 -12.65 -3.81
C PRO A 103 -4.50 -11.38 -3.22
N PHE A 104 -4.97 -10.49 -4.08
CA PHE A 104 -5.57 -9.23 -3.68
C PHE A 104 -7.07 -9.36 -3.40
N HIS A 105 -7.50 -8.85 -2.25
CA HIS A 105 -8.91 -8.69 -1.92
C HIS A 105 -9.51 -7.49 -2.63
N SER A 106 -10.47 -7.72 -3.51
CA SER A 106 -11.07 -6.68 -4.37
C SER A 106 -11.98 -5.69 -3.65
N SER A 107 -12.32 -5.92 -2.37
CA SER A 107 -13.29 -5.09 -1.64
C SER A 107 -12.86 -3.62 -1.52
N LEU A 108 -11.57 -3.36 -1.32
CA LEU A 108 -11.02 -2.00 -1.19
C LEU A 108 -10.88 -1.28 -2.54
N PHE A 109 -10.94 -2.00 -3.65
CA PHE A 109 -10.98 -1.40 -5.00
C PHE A 109 -12.35 -0.88 -5.39
N ALA A 110 -13.40 -1.18 -4.60
CA ALA A 110 -14.74 -0.69 -4.87
C ALA A 110 -14.80 0.84 -5.00
N MET A 111 -13.93 1.56 -4.29
CA MET A 111 -13.88 3.02 -4.31
C MET A 111 -13.29 3.59 -5.62
N ALA A 112 -12.43 2.83 -6.29
CA ALA A 112 -11.86 3.24 -7.57
C ALA A 112 -12.82 3.00 -8.75
N VAL A 113 -13.85 2.16 -8.57
CA VAL A 113 -14.86 1.81 -9.59
C VAL A 113 -16.25 2.35 -9.26
N VAL A 114 -16.36 3.36 -8.38
CA VAL A 114 -17.66 3.93 -8.00
C VAL A 114 -18.34 4.52 -9.24
N ARG A 115 -19.23 3.72 -9.80
CA ARG A 115 -20.27 4.20 -10.68
C ARG A 115 -21.22 5.08 -9.88
N ALA A 116 -21.75 6.11 -10.53
CA ALA A 116 -22.86 6.88 -10.00
C ALA A 116 -24.08 5.97 -9.77
N ARG A 117 -24.07 5.17 -8.69
CA ARG A 117 -25.30 4.57 -8.17
C ARG A 117 -26.00 5.61 -7.32
N GLN A 118 -27.32 5.64 -7.44
CA GLN A 118 -28.27 6.51 -6.76
C GLN A 118 -28.36 6.22 -5.24
N ASP A 119 -27.23 6.24 -4.51
CA ASP A 119 -27.26 6.18 -3.06
C ASP A 119 -26.86 7.56 -2.52
N ASP A 120 -27.61 8.06 -1.53
CA ASP A 120 -27.50 9.39 -0.91
C ASP A 120 -26.20 9.62 -0.09
N GLY A 121 -25.13 8.92 -0.41
CA GLY A 121 -23.81 9.04 0.24
C GLY A 121 -22.87 10.01 -0.48
N PRO A 122 -21.77 10.44 0.19
CA PRO A 122 -20.77 11.30 -0.42
C PRO A 122 -20.13 10.61 -1.62
N ARG A 123 -19.99 11.36 -2.68
CA ARG A 123 -19.44 10.90 -3.97
C ARG A 123 -18.00 11.37 -4.09
N VAL A 124 -17.14 10.54 -4.66
CA VAL A 124 -15.88 11.02 -5.23
C VAL A 124 -16.21 11.90 -6.41
N VAL A 125 -15.74 13.13 -6.39
CA VAL A 125 -15.98 14.10 -7.49
C VAL A 125 -15.41 13.55 -8.80
N GLN A 126 -14.29 12.83 -8.72
CA GLN A 126 -13.71 12.08 -9.84
C GLN A 126 -13.19 10.74 -9.31
N PRO A 127 -13.36 9.62 -10.06
CA PRO A 127 -12.77 8.34 -9.67
C PRO A 127 -11.25 8.52 -9.45
N PRO A 128 -10.70 8.04 -8.34
CA PRO A 128 -9.27 8.21 -8.08
C PRO A 128 -8.44 7.38 -9.05
N THR A 129 -7.30 7.93 -9.46
CA THR A 129 -6.25 7.16 -10.10
C THR A 129 -5.71 6.13 -9.11
N VAL A 130 -5.51 4.90 -9.54
CA VAL A 130 -4.86 3.86 -8.75
C VAL A 130 -3.36 3.92 -9.00
N GLN A 131 -2.57 4.11 -7.94
CA GLN A 131 -1.11 4.12 -7.98
C GLN A 131 -0.57 2.80 -7.44
N PRO A 132 -0.17 1.86 -8.29
CA PRO A 132 0.50 0.66 -7.83
C PRO A 132 1.92 0.98 -7.37
N ALA A 133 2.36 0.32 -6.29
CA ALA A 133 3.73 0.40 -5.78
C ALA A 133 4.23 -0.99 -5.41
N ALA A 134 5.50 -1.27 -5.66
CA ALA A 134 6.16 -2.51 -5.29
C ALA A 134 7.24 -2.23 -4.26
N LEU A 135 7.27 -3.02 -3.20
CA LEU A 135 8.25 -2.90 -2.12
C LEU A 135 8.96 -4.22 -1.87
N ARG A 136 10.28 -4.18 -1.71
CA ARG A 136 11.09 -5.29 -1.26
C ARG A 136 12.23 -4.84 -0.37
N TYR A 137 12.61 -5.72 0.57
CA TYR A 137 13.70 -5.45 1.50
C TYR A 137 14.95 -6.23 1.14
N PHE A 138 16.12 -5.62 1.40
CA PHE A 138 17.43 -6.16 1.11
C PHE A 138 18.38 -5.95 2.29
N GLN A 139 19.36 -6.84 2.41
CA GLN A 139 20.54 -6.63 3.24
C GLN A 139 21.77 -6.64 2.34
N GLY A 140 22.45 -5.50 2.25
CA GLY A 140 23.37 -5.30 1.12
C GLY A 140 22.63 -5.36 -0.21
N ASN A 141 23.00 -6.32 -1.07
CA ASN A 141 22.36 -6.56 -2.36
C ASN A 141 21.52 -7.85 -2.41
N GLN A 142 21.36 -8.54 -1.27
CA GLN A 142 20.59 -9.78 -1.20
C GLN A 142 19.20 -9.51 -0.60
N PRO A 143 18.13 -10.12 -1.14
CA PRO A 143 16.79 -10.07 -0.55
C PRO A 143 16.84 -10.49 0.92
N SER A 144 16.15 -9.75 1.78
CA SER A 144 16.18 -9.96 3.23
C SER A 144 14.78 -10.21 3.78
N LEU A 145 14.65 -11.24 4.61
CA LEU A 145 13.44 -11.55 5.37
C LEU A 145 13.40 -10.86 6.74
N ILE A 146 14.48 -10.17 7.14
CA ILE A 146 14.55 -9.51 8.44
C ILE A 146 13.38 -8.61 8.75
N PRO A 147 12.89 -7.75 7.82
CA PRO A 147 11.73 -6.92 8.10
C PRO A 147 10.38 -7.64 7.97
N ALA A 148 10.35 -8.85 7.37
CA ALA A 148 9.10 -9.56 7.17
C ALA A 148 8.42 -9.87 8.52
N TYR A 149 7.18 -9.38 8.66
CA TYR A 149 6.40 -9.55 9.88
C TYR A 149 5.40 -10.68 9.69
N ILE A 150 5.85 -11.92 9.91
CA ILE A 150 5.10 -13.15 9.60
C ILE A 150 5.10 -14.13 10.78
N GLY A 151 4.13 -15.05 10.78
CA GLY A 151 3.98 -16.07 11.81
C GLY A 151 3.58 -15.50 13.18
N GLU A 152 4.13 -16.09 14.24
CA GLU A 152 3.83 -15.73 15.65
C GLU A 152 4.80 -14.66 16.20
N GLN A 153 5.54 -13.97 15.34
CA GLN A 153 6.50 -12.95 15.76
C GLN A 153 5.78 -11.79 16.44
N THR A 154 6.27 -11.42 17.63
CA THR A 154 5.81 -10.23 18.33
C THR A 154 6.38 -8.95 17.72
N PHE A 155 5.70 -7.84 17.91
CA PHE A 155 6.20 -6.54 17.43
C PHE A 155 7.58 -6.20 18.01
N MET A 156 7.81 -6.49 19.29
CA MET A 156 9.08 -6.19 19.95
C MET A 156 10.23 -7.02 19.37
N GLU A 157 10.02 -8.30 19.10
CA GLU A 157 11.01 -9.16 18.43
C GLU A 157 11.33 -8.62 17.03
N SER A 158 10.32 -8.27 16.23
CA SER A 158 10.50 -7.66 14.92
C SER A 158 11.28 -6.35 15.01
N LEU A 159 10.93 -5.48 15.94
CA LEU A 159 11.60 -4.20 16.13
C LEU A 159 13.09 -4.38 16.49
N LEU A 160 13.38 -5.25 17.46
CA LEU A 160 14.77 -5.53 17.87
C LEU A 160 15.58 -6.18 16.73
N GLN A 161 14.96 -7.07 15.98
CA GLN A 161 15.59 -7.72 14.83
C GLN A 161 15.95 -6.68 13.74
N ILE A 162 15.05 -5.75 13.44
CA ILE A 162 15.28 -4.68 12.48
C ILE A 162 16.34 -3.70 12.97
N LEU A 163 16.28 -3.28 14.24
CA LEU A 163 17.26 -2.34 14.82
C LEU A 163 18.67 -2.94 14.93
N SER A 164 18.78 -4.25 15.10
CA SER A 164 20.09 -4.94 15.15
C SER A 164 20.67 -5.20 13.76
N ALA A 165 19.88 -5.15 12.72
CA ALA A 165 20.31 -5.42 11.36
C ALA A 165 21.18 -4.29 10.80
N ARG A 166 22.29 -4.65 10.17
CA ARG A 166 23.17 -3.69 9.47
C ARG A 166 22.97 -3.80 7.97
N GLY A 167 22.99 -2.63 7.30
CA GLY A 167 22.89 -2.57 5.84
C GLY A 167 21.52 -2.95 5.30
N LEU A 168 20.47 -2.84 6.13
CA LEU A 168 19.09 -3.06 5.71
C LEU A 168 18.64 -1.95 4.78
N LYS A 169 18.05 -2.31 3.66
CA LYS A 169 17.54 -1.39 2.64
C LYS A 169 16.12 -1.75 2.26
N ALA A 170 15.32 -0.74 1.97
CA ALA A 170 14.02 -0.88 1.32
C ALA A 170 14.13 -0.34 -0.11
N ARG A 171 13.73 -1.14 -1.11
CA ARG A 171 13.57 -0.70 -2.49
C ARG A 171 12.09 -0.52 -2.78
N LEU A 172 11.70 0.71 -3.04
CA LEU A 172 10.32 1.08 -3.39
C LEU A 172 10.28 1.54 -4.83
N GLN A 173 9.40 0.93 -5.62
CA GLN A 173 9.12 1.34 -6.99
C GLN A 173 7.66 1.78 -7.11
N LEU A 174 7.45 3.05 -7.48
CA LEU A 174 6.15 3.53 -7.92
C LEU A 174 5.97 3.13 -9.40
N LEU A 175 4.93 2.37 -9.69
CA LEU A 175 4.64 1.93 -11.06
C LEU A 175 3.81 2.99 -11.79
N ASP A 176 3.63 2.83 -13.10
CA ASP A 176 2.79 3.74 -13.86
C ASP A 176 1.36 3.75 -13.32
N PRO A 177 0.78 4.93 -13.07
CA PRO A 177 -0.57 5.06 -12.55
C PRO A 177 -1.58 4.38 -13.47
N MET A 178 -2.55 3.72 -12.86
CA MET A 178 -3.71 3.20 -13.56
C MET A 178 -4.78 4.29 -13.57
N LEU A 179 -5.05 4.83 -14.75
CA LEU A 179 -6.09 5.86 -14.93
C LEU A 179 -7.43 5.37 -14.39
N PRO A 180 -8.33 6.29 -14.01
CA PRO A 180 -9.66 5.93 -13.54
C PRO A 180 -10.32 4.94 -14.50
N PRO A 181 -10.81 3.81 -14.00
CA PRO A 181 -11.34 2.76 -14.85
C PRO A 181 -12.62 3.23 -15.55
N GLY A 182 -12.74 2.88 -16.83
CA GLY A 182 -13.99 3.02 -17.55
C GLY A 182 -15.12 2.17 -16.95
N PRO A 183 -16.36 2.37 -17.42
CA PRO A 183 -17.53 1.71 -16.87
C PRO A 183 -17.52 0.17 -16.96
N GLU A 184 -16.70 -0.37 -17.83
CA GLU A 184 -16.53 -1.82 -18.06
C GLU A 184 -15.65 -2.50 -16.98
N ILE A 185 -14.82 -1.75 -16.30
CA ILE A 185 -13.84 -2.31 -15.35
C ILE A 185 -14.51 -2.56 -14.02
N THR A 186 -14.50 -3.81 -13.60
CA THR A 186 -14.97 -4.23 -12.28
C THR A 186 -13.85 -4.09 -11.24
N ARG A 187 -14.23 -4.04 -9.96
CA ARG A 187 -13.27 -4.04 -8.85
C ARG A 187 -12.36 -5.28 -8.85
N GLN A 188 -12.87 -6.43 -9.29
CA GLN A 188 -12.12 -7.67 -9.40
C GLN A 188 -11.04 -7.56 -10.50
N MET A 189 -11.43 -7.05 -11.68
CA MET A 189 -10.49 -6.81 -12.77
C MET A 189 -9.42 -5.82 -12.35
N LEU A 190 -9.79 -4.71 -11.70
CA LEU A 190 -8.84 -3.71 -11.23
C LEU A 190 -7.86 -4.28 -10.20
N ALA A 191 -8.34 -5.09 -9.25
CA ALA A 191 -7.51 -5.79 -8.28
C ALA A 191 -6.52 -6.74 -8.96
N GLN A 192 -6.99 -7.52 -9.95
CA GLN A 192 -6.14 -8.44 -10.71
C GLN A 192 -5.08 -7.71 -11.53
N MET A 193 -5.44 -6.60 -12.18
CA MET A 193 -4.49 -5.78 -12.95
C MET A 193 -3.40 -5.19 -12.04
N ALA A 194 -3.80 -4.66 -10.87
CA ALA A 194 -2.86 -4.12 -9.89
C ALA A 194 -1.95 -5.23 -9.34
N HIS A 195 -2.51 -6.39 -9.00
CA HIS A 195 -1.74 -7.55 -8.53
C HIS A 195 -0.68 -7.97 -9.54
N THR A 196 -1.07 -8.18 -10.81
CA THR A 196 -0.15 -8.61 -11.87
C THR A 196 1.02 -7.63 -12.04
N ARG A 197 0.74 -6.32 -12.05
CA ARG A 197 1.77 -5.28 -12.18
C ARG A 197 2.72 -5.28 -10.98
N ILE A 198 2.19 -5.34 -9.76
CA ILE A 198 3.00 -5.32 -8.53
C ILE A 198 3.82 -6.61 -8.42
N ALA A 199 3.24 -7.78 -8.69
CA ALA A 199 3.95 -9.05 -8.64
C ALA A 199 5.11 -9.10 -9.64
N SER A 200 4.90 -8.63 -10.87
CA SER A 200 5.96 -8.51 -11.86
C SER A 200 7.08 -7.58 -11.40
N ALA A 201 6.72 -6.43 -10.81
CA ALA A 201 7.70 -5.47 -10.32
C ALA A 201 8.47 -5.99 -9.09
N VAL A 202 7.82 -6.68 -8.15
CA VAL A 202 8.49 -7.32 -6.99
C VAL A 202 9.53 -8.33 -7.46
N GLY A 203 9.23 -9.15 -8.48
CA GLY A 203 10.19 -10.04 -9.11
C GLY A 203 11.39 -9.30 -9.73
N ALA A 204 11.10 -8.20 -10.45
CA ALA A 204 12.14 -7.40 -11.11
C ALA A 204 13.02 -6.58 -10.14
N LEU A 205 12.58 -6.36 -8.89
CA LEU A 205 13.39 -5.69 -7.87
C LEU A 205 14.62 -6.52 -7.43
N ASP A 206 14.64 -7.82 -7.72
CA ASP A 206 15.78 -8.70 -7.45
C ASP A 206 16.95 -8.49 -8.41
N ASP A 207 16.67 -8.04 -9.61
CA ASP A 207 17.67 -7.95 -10.65
C ASP A 207 18.68 -6.82 -10.37
N SER A 208 19.96 -7.10 -10.61
CA SER A 208 21.09 -6.17 -10.46
C SER A 208 20.97 -4.89 -11.31
N VAL A 209 20.03 -4.85 -12.25
CA VAL A 209 19.65 -3.69 -13.07
C VAL A 209 19.16 -2.49 -12.24
N PHE A 210 18.69 -2.74 -11.01
CA PHE A 210 18.29 -1.64 -10.11
C PHE A 210 19.44 -0.68 -9.79
N LEU A 211 20.67 -1.16 -9.77
CA LEU A 211 21.86 -0.35 -9.44
C LEU A 211 22.37 0.48 -10.64
N ALA A 212 22.18 0.06 -11.85
CA ALA A 212 22.69 0.75 -13.04
C ALA A 212 21.90 2.04 -13.36
N SER A 213 20.58 2.05 -13.17
CA SER A 213 19.73 3.21 -13.49
C SER A 213 19.74 4.30 -12.42
N ALA A 214 20.21 4.03 -11.19
CA ALA A 214 20.31 5.02 -10.12
C ALA A 214 21.61 5.86 -10.20
N LEU A 215 22.57 5.47 -11.04
CA LEU A 215 23.83 6.19 -11.26
C LEU A 215 23.79 7.12 -12.47
N GLU A 216 22.73 7.06 -13.28
CA GLU A 216 22.57 7.89 -14.49
C GLU A 216 21.49 8.99 -14.36
N ALA A 217 20.88 9.16 -13.19
CA ALA A 217 19.88 10.18 -12.87
C ALA A 217 20.36 11.16 -11.79
#